data_d8b02e7fc2289c51a8fa4ba748947cfe
#
_entry.id   d8b02e7fc2289c51a8fa4ba748947cfe
#
_cell.length_a   1.000
_cell.length_b   1.000
_cell.length_c   1.000
_cell.angle_alpha   90.00
_cell.angle_beta   90.00
_cell.angle_gamma   90.00
#
_symmetry.space_group_name_H-M   'P 1'
#
loop_
_entity.id
_entity.type
_entity.pdbx_description
1 polymer ?
#
loop_
_entity_poly.entity_id
_entity_poly.type
_entity_poly.pdbx_seq_one_letter_code
_entity_poly.pdbx_strand_id
1 'polypeptide(L)'
;HRNMTYDRAAEAVVRRAGFVERRVTLPSGAIIHYGEGPANGSPLMLVHGQQTTWRDYSAVLGELSQRYHVFAVDCYGHGGSSKNPADYTAIKNAIDFVWFIQHVVKSPVLISGHSSGGLLATIVAARAPQLVTGLLIEDAPFFATEPGRAEKTFAWLGFRDMHHFLHGGERNFTRYSLEHTYLAQVLGQKNFDVFVKRPALD
;
A
#
# COMPACT_ATOMS: atom_id res chain seq x y z
N HIS A 1 12.30 7.33 -13.42
CA HIS A 1 12.50 6.20 -12.47
C HIS A 1 13.62 6.42 -11.43
N ARG A 2 14.05 7.68 -11.17
CA ARG A 2 15.13 7.98 -10.19
C ARG A 2 14.70 8.90 -9.05
N ASN A 3 13.42 9.18 -8.86
CA ASN A 3 12.92 10.14 -7.86
C ASN A 3 12.07 9.53 -6.75
N MET A 4 12.29 8.28 -6.40
CA MET A 4 11.94 7.87 -5.04
C MET A 4 13.11 8.29 -4.17
N THR A 5 12.96 9.38 -3.43
CA THR A 5 13.89 9.72 -2.35
C THR A 5 13.83 8.56 -1.37
N TYR A 6 14.83 7.75 -1.47
CA TYR A 6 15.07 6.61 -0.62
C TYR A 6 15.30 7.13 0.79
N ASP A 7 14.33 6.97 1.65
CA ASP A 7 14.46 7.38 3.05
C ASP A 7 15.45 6.45 3.75
N ARG A 8 16.72 6.85 3.73
CA ARG A 8 17.81 6.11 4.37
C ARG A 8 17.58 5.91 5.86
N ALA A 9 16.85 6.80 6.52
CA ALA A 9 16.55 6.68 7.94
C ALA A 9 15.51 5.57 8.15
N ALA A 10 14.43 5.56 7.39
CA ALA A 10 13.42 4.49 7.43
C ALA A 10 14.02 3.12 7.11
N GLU A 11 14.91 3.05 6.10
CA GLU A 11 15.60 1.81 5.79
C GLU A 11 16.52 1.33 6.90
N ALA A 12 17.26 2.23 7.51
CA ALA A 12 18.12 1.87 8.64
C ALA A 12 17.31 1.31 9.82
N VAL A 13 16.12 1.87 10.09
CA VAL A 13 15.20 1.38 11.11
C VAL A 13 14.72 -0.03 10.77
N VAL A 14 14.24 -0.24 9.56
CA VAL A 14 13.74 -1.53 9.07
C VAL A 14 14.82 -2.61 9.11
N ARG A 15 16.03 -2.28 8.68
CA ARG A 15 17.19 -3.20 8.72
C ARG A 15 17.60 -3.54 10.15
N ARG A 16 17.65 -2.57 11.05
CA ARG A 16 17.95 -2.79 12.48
C ARG A 16 16.92 -3.68 13.16
N ALA A 17 15.66 -3.59 12.74
CA ALA A 17 14.58 -4.46 13.20
C ALA A 17 14.65 -5.88 12.61
N GLY A 18 15.64 -6.20 11.78
CA GLY A 18 15.88 -7.53 11.22
C GLY A 18 15.00 -7.86 10.01
N PHE A 19 14.39 -6.88 9.37
CA PHE A 19 13.61 -7.10 8.15
C PHE A 19 14.51 -7.40 6.95
N VAL A 20 14.04 -8.34 6.12
CA VAL A 20 14.68 -8.72 4.85
C VAL A 20 13.66 -8.53 3.72
N GLU A 21 14.07 -7.88 2.64
CA GLU A 21 13.26 -7.82 1.42
C GLU A 21 13.30 -9.15 0.67
N ARG A 22 12.14 -9.59 0.25
CA ARG A 22 11.97 -10.84 -0.48
C ARG A 22 11.04 -10.67 -1.68
N ARG A 23 11.11 -11.63 -2.57
CA ARG A 23 10.22 -11.77 -3.72
C ARG A 23 9.78 -13.20 -3.85
N VAL A 24 8.53 -13.40 -4.20
CA VAL A 24 8.02 -14.71 -4.58
C VAL A 24 7.31 -14.60 -5.94
N THR A 25 7.58 -15.57 -6.81
CA THR A 25 6.91 -15.70 -8.11
C THR A 25 5.76 -16.67 -7.96
N LEU A 26 4.57 -16.24 -8.33
CA LEU A 26 3.36 -17.04 -8.31
C LEU A 26 3.29 -17.95 -9.55
N PRO A 27 2.42 -18.98 -9.56
CA PRO A 27 2.22 -19.84 -10.73
C PRO A 27 1.82 -19.08 -12.01
N SER A 28 1.17 -17.92 -11.86
CA SER A 28 0.83 -17.01 -12.97
C SER A 28 2.03 -16.27 -13.58
N GLY A 29 3.21 -16.36 -12.96
CA GLY A 29 4.38 -15.56 -13.30
C GLY A 29 4.41 -14.18 -12.63
N ALA A 30 3.33 -13.76 -11.95
CA ALA A 30 3.30 -12.52 -11.19
C ALA A 30 4.26 -12.59 -9.98
N ILE A 31 4.80 -11.45 -9.59
CA ILE A 31 5.72 -11.34 -8.46
C ILE A 31 5.07 -10.54 -7.34
N ILE A 32 5.08 -11.09 -6.12
CA ILE A 32 4.81 -10.34 -4.90
C ILE A 32 6.16 -10.04 -4.23
N HIS A 33 6.42 -8.76 -4.02
CA HIS A 33 7.54 -8.25 -3.23
C HIS A 33 7.04 -7.91 -1.82
N TYR A 34 7.87 -8.17 -0.81
CA TYR A 34 7.50 -7.95 0.58
C TYR A 34 8.71 -7.78 1.49
N GLY A 35 8.50 -7.12 2.62
CA GLY A 35 9.42 -7.14 3.74
C GLY A 35 9.00 -8.21 4.74
N GLU A 36 9.93 -9.08 5.11
CA GLU A 36 9.74 -10.11 6.13
C GLU A 36 10.56 -9.78 7.37
N GLY A 37 9.89 -9.71 8.51
CA GLY A 37 10.51 -9.53 9.82
C GLY A 37 10.99 -10.83 10.44
N PRO A 38 11.66 -10.74 11.60
CA PRO A 38 12.04 -11.93 12.37
C PRO A 38 10.83 -12.78 12.78
N ALA A 39 11.00 -14.09 12.88
CA ALA A 39 9.95 -15.04 13.28
C ALA A 39 9.70 -15.03 14.80
N ASN A 40 9.28 -13.89 15.33
CA ASN A 40 9.14 -13.66 16.78
C ASN A 40 7.72 -13.92 17.33
N GLY A 41 6.82 -14.49 16.54
CA GLY A 41 5.46 -14.76 17.02
C GLY A 41 4.49 -15.13 15.92
N SER A 42 3.19 -14.94 16.17
CA SER A 42 2.15 -15.25 15.20
C SER A 42 2.27 -14.38 13.94
N PRO A 43 1.91 -14.90 12.76
CA PRO A 43 2.00 -14.15 11.54
C PRO A 43 1.08 -12.93 11.51
N LEU A 44 1.66 -11.78 11.10
CA LEU A 44 0.94 -10.53 10.84
C LEU A 44 1.24 -10.10 9.40
N MET A 45 0.20 -9.99 8.59
CA MET A 45 0.29 -9.47 7.23
C MET A 45 -0.17 -8.01 7.19
N LEU A 46 0.67 -7.14 6.63
CA LEU A 46 0.38 -5.70 6.47
C LEU A 46 0.20 -5.36 4.99
N VAL A 47 -0.90 -4.68 4.66
CA VAL A 47 -1.28 -4.31 3.29
C VAL A 47 -1.44 -2.80 3.19
N HIS A 48 -0.54 -2.15 2.46
CA HIS A 48 -0.48 -0.68 2.34
C HIS A 48 -1.61 -0.11 1.45
N GLY A 49 -1.81 1.21 1.53
CA GLY A 49 -2.73 1.97 0.70
C GLY A 49 -2.16 2.31 -0.69
N GLN A 50 -2.93 3.11 -1.46
CA GLN A 50 -2.49 3.61 -2.76
C GLN A 50 -1.28 4.54 -2.64
N GLN A 51 -0.43 4.54 -3.66
CA GLN A 51 0.74 5.41 -3.80
C GLN A 51 1.84 5.20 -2.75
N THR A 52 1.78 4.11 -1.97
CA THR A 52 2.79 3.75 -0.97
C THR A 52 3.39 2.37 -1.26
N THR A 53 4.17 1.87 -0.33
CA THR A 53 4.78 0.55 -0.38
C THR A 53 4.77 -0.08 1.02
N TRP A 54 5.21 -1.33 1.14
CA TRP A 54 5.39 -1.98 2.44
C TRP A 54 6.20 -1.15 3.45
N ARG A 55 7.07 -0.24 2.97
CA ARG A 55 7.89 0.65 3.79
C ARG A 55 7.12 1.77 4.47
N ASP A 56 5.87 2.01 4.08
CA ASP A 56 5.00 2.97 4.76
C ASP A 56 4.79 2.62 6.24
N TYR A 57 4.92 1.34 6.56
CA TYR A 57 4.88 0.83 7.93
C TYR A 57 6.21 0.97 8.70
N SER A 58 7.26 1.55 8.12
CA SER A 58 8.61 1.58 8.71
C SER A 58 8.65 2.10 10.15
N ALA A 59 7.79 3.05 10.49
CA ALA A 59 7.72 3.61 11.83
C ALA A 59 7.29 2.60 12.92
N VAL A 60 6.53 1.57 12.56
CA VAL A 60 5.95 0.60 13.50
C VAL A 60 6.51 -0.82 13.35
N LEU A 61 7.21 -1.11 12.25
CA LEU A 61 7.73 -2.45 11.98
C LEU A 61 8.64 -2.98 13.09
N GLY A 62 9.49 -2.12 13.66
CA GLY A 62 10.40 -2.50 14.74
C GLY A 62 9.68 -2.94 16.01
N GLU A 63 8.59 -2.29 16.37
CA GLU A 63 7.78 -2.64 17.53
C GLU A 63 6.93 -3.89 17.25
N LEU A 64 6.26 -3.93 16.11
CA LEU A 64 5.43 -5.06 15.71
C LEU A 64 6.25 -6.36 15.64
N SER A 65 7.47 -6.30 15.12
CA SER A 65 8.34 -7.46 14.98
C SER A 65 8.84 -8.04 16.32
N GLN A 66 8.64 -7.34 17.42
CA GLN A 66 8.94 -7.91 18.76
C GLN A 66 7.92 -8.97 19.19
N ARG A 67 6.70 -8.95 18.61
CA ARG A 67 5.57 -9.81 19.00
C ARG A 67 5.02 -10.64 17.87
N TYR A 68 5.29 -10.28 16.62
CA TYR A 68 4.73 -10.89 15.43
C TYR A 68 5.81 -11.26 14.43
N HIS A 69 5.56 -12.32 13.65
CA HIS A 69 6.27 -12.56 12.41
C HIS A 69 5.59 -11.73 11.31
N VAL A 70 6.18 -10.57 10.99
CA VAL A 70 5.55 -9.57 10.11
C VAL A 70 5.89 -9.83 8.66
N PHE A 71 4.85 -9.81 7.80
CA PHE A 71 4.92 -9.85 6.34
C PHE A 71 4.26 -8.58 5.79
N ALA A 72 5.05 -7.58 5.43
CA ALA A 72 4.53 -6.34 4.83
C ALA A 72 4.65 -6.44 3.32
N VAL A 73 3.53 -6.52 2.60
CA VAL A 73 3.50 -6.81 1.15
C VAL A 73 3.33 -5.56 0.32
N ASP A 74 3.90 -5.55 -0.89
CA ASP A 74 3.58 -4.58 -1.93
C ASP A 74 2.41 -5.08 -2.78
N CYS A 75 1.38 -4.25 -2.93
CA CYS A 75 0.31 -4.48 -3.89
C CYS A 75 0.81 -4.40 -5.32
N TYR A 76 0.12 -5.03 -6.27
CA TYR A 76 0.45 -4.88 -7.69
C TYR A 76 0.42 -3.41 -8.13
N GLY A 77 1.34 -3.04 -9.00
CA GLY A 77 1.55 -1.66 -9.39
C GLY A 77 2.46 -0.85 -8.46
N HIS A 78 2.74 -1.35 -7.26
CA HIS A 78 3.51 -0.65 -6.22
C HIS A 78 4.84 -1.36 -5.91
N GLY A 79 5.77 -0.61 -5.35
CA GLY A 79 7.04 -1.11 -4.85
C GLY A 79 7.77 -2.05 -5.83
N GLY A 80 8.15 -3.21 -5.34
CA GLY A 80 8.84 -4.26 -6.09
C GLY A 80 7.95 -5.33 -6.68
N SER A 81 6.62 -5.28 -6.46
CA SER A 81 5.64 -6.21 -7.04
C SER A 81 5.41 -5.97 -8.52
N SER A 82 4.78 -6.94 -9.20
CA SER A 82 4.50 -6.90 -10.64
C SER A 82 3.74 -5.64 -11.05
N LYS A 83 4.09 -5.13 -12.25
CA LYS A 83 3.55 -3.88 -12.81
C LYS A 83 2.80 -4.12 -14.12
N ASN A 84 2.09 -5.24 -14.21
CA ASN A 84 1.16 -5.50 -15.31
C ASN A 84 -0.20 -4.85 -15.00
N PRO A 85 -0.68 -3.87 -15.78
CA PRO A 85 -1.97 -3.20 -15.52
C PRO A 85 -3.17 -4.13 -15.45
N ALA A 86 -3.14 -5.28 -16.13
CA ALA A 86 -4.20 -6.28 -16.06
C ALA A 86 -4.38 -6.89 -14.65
N ASP A 87 -3.36 -6.82 -13.82
CA ASP A 87 -3.35 -7.37 -12.47
C ASP A 87 -3.74 -6.36 -11.37
N TYR A 88 -3.99 -5.08 -11.73
CA TYR A 88 -4.25 -4.02 -10.73
C TYR A 88 -5.66 -4.03 -10.14
N THR A 89 -6.40 -5.11 -10.31
CA THR A 89 -7.72 -5.24 -9.70
C THR A 89 -7.64 -5.68 -8.24
N ALA A 90 -8.58 -5.21 -7.42
CA ALA A 90 -8.66 -5.62 -6.01
C ALA A 90 -8.85 -7.14 -5.86
N ILE A 91 -9.64 -7.74 -6.73
CA ILE A 91 -9.91 -9.18 -6.71
C ILE A 91 -8.64 -9.98 -7.02
N LYS A 92 -7.86 -9.57 -8.03
CA LYS A 92 -6.61 -10.26 -8.39
C LYS A 92 -5.58 -10.18 -7.28
N ASN A 93 -5.38 -8.98 -6.70
CA ASN A 93 -4.50 -8.81 -5.54
C ASN A 93 -4.93 -9.73 -4.38
N ALA A 94 -6.22 -9.75 -4.03
CA ALA A 94 -6.71 -10.53 -2.92
C ALA A 94 -6.57 -12.04 -3.15
N ILE A 95 -6.84 -12.55 -4.36
CA ILE A 95 -6.62 -13.97 -4.70
C ILE A 95 -5.16 -14.35 -4.52
N ASP A 96 -4.25 -13.52 -5.01
CA ASP A 96 -2.82 -13.79 -4.92
C ASP A 96 -2.27 -13.61 -3.49
N PHE A 97 -2.87 -12.76 -2.67
CA PHE A 97 -2.58 -12.69 -1.25
C PHE A 97 -3.07 -13.94 -0.48
N VAL A 98 -4.21 -14.51 -0.86
CA VAL A 98 -4.62 -15.83 -0.33
C VAL A 98 -3.57 -16.88 -0.68
N TRP A 99 -3.12 -16.94 -1.93
CA TRP A 99 -2.04 -17.82 -2.34
C TRP A 99 -0.76 -17.58 -1.54
N PHE A 100 -0.38 -16.31 -1.34
CA PHE A 100 0.79 -15.92 -0.55
C PHE A 100 0.71 -16.43 0.89
N ILE A 101 -0.43 -16.27 1.55
CA ILE A 101 -0.64 -16.80 2.91
C ILE A 101 -0.47 -18.32 2.93
N GLN A 102 -1.03 -19.03 1.96
CA GLN A 102 -0.97 -20.50 1.89
C GLN A 102 0.44 -21.03 1.61
N HIS A 103 1.21 -20.39 0.76
CA HIS A 103 2.46 -20.95 0.23
C HIS A 103 3.73 -20.31 0.79
N VAL A 104 3.66 -19.07 1.23
CA VAL A 104 4.80 -18.33 1.80
C VAL A 104 4.70 -18.30 3.33
N VAL A 105 3.61 -17.78 3.87
CA VAL A 105 3.41 -17.70 5.32
C VAL A 105 3.13 -19.08 5.92
N LYS A 106 2.33 -19.91 5.24
CA LYS A 106 1.96 -21.29 5.61
C LYS A 106 1.25 -21.43 6.96
N SER A 107 0.61 -20.38 7.39
CA SER A 107 -0.16 -20.30 8.63
C SER A 107 -1.22 -19.23 8.51
N PRO A 108 -2.37 -19.33 9.22
CA PRO A 108 -3.31 -18.23 9.32
C PRO A 108 -2.68 -16.96 9.87
N VAL A 109 -3.11 -15.81 9.38
CA VAL A 109 -2.54 -14.50 9.69
C VAL A 109 -3.54 -13.60 10.43
N LEU A 110 -3.05 -12.76 11.31
CA LEU A 110 -3.68 -11.47 11.56
C LEU A 110 -3.39 -10.60 10.34
N ILE A 111 -4.41 -10.00 9.72
CA ILE A 111 -4.21 -9.13 8.55
C ILE A 111 -4.64 -7.70 8.88
N SER A 112 -3.78 -6.74 8.59
CA SER A 112 -4.08 -5.32 8.71
C SER A 112 -3.93 -4.64 7.36
N GLY A 113 -4.85 -3.73 7.04
CA GLY A 113 -4.78 -2.97 5.81
C GLY A 113 -5.18 -1.53 5.98
N HIS A 114 -4.39 -0.62 5.40
CA HIS A 114 -4.64 0.80 5.40
C HIS A 114 -5.27 1.24 4.08
N SER A 115 -6.32 2.08 4.13
CA SER A 115 -6.97 2.66 2.97
C SER A 115 -7.44 1.58 1.97
N SER A 116 -6.99 1.60 0.71
CA SER A 116 -7.27 0.54 -0.27
C SER A 116 -6.75 -0.84 0.18
N GLY A 117 -5.68 -0.90 0.96
CA GLY A 117 -5.20 -2.14 1.57
C GLY A 117 -6.20 -2.74 2.56
N GLY A 118 -6.99 -1.90 3.25
CA GLY A 118 -8.08 -2.36 4.10
C GLY A 118 -9.21 -3.03 3.31
N LEU A 119 -9.52 -2.52 2.11
CA LEU A 119 -10.45 -3.20 1.19
C LEU A 119 -9.91 -4.57 0.76
N LEU A 120 -8.61 -4.64 0.40
CA LEU A 120 -7.96 -5.90 0.01
C LEU A 120 -7.97 -6.90 1.17
N ALA A 121 -7.60 -6.47 2.37
CA ALA A 121 -7.61 -7.32 3.58
C ALA A 121 -9.01 -7.88 3.87
N THR A 122 -10.06 -7.07 3.68
CA THR A 122 -11.45 -7.50 3.82
C THR A 122 -11.83 -8.56 2.78
N ILE A 123 -11.42 -8.39 1.53
CA ILE A 123 -11.68 -9.38 0.47
C ILE A 123 -10.94 -10.69 0.76
N VAL A 124 -9.69 -10.63 1.25
CA VAL A 124 -8.93 -11.82 1.67
C VAL A 124 -9.67 -12.55 2.78
N ALA A 125 -10.08 -11.84 3.83
CA ALA A 125 -10.81 -12.43 4.97
C ALA A 125 -12.14 -13.05 4.55
N ALA A 126 -12.88 -12.42 3.64
CA ALA A 126 -14.14 -12.93 3.13
C ALA A 126 -13.97 -14.18 2.25
N ARG A 127 -12.88 -14.25 1.46
CA ARG A 127 -12.62 -15.38 0.55
C ARG A 127 -11.99 -16.59 1.23
N ALA A 128 -11.20 -16.37 2.25
CA ALA A 128 -10.45 -17.41 2.94
C ALA A 128 -10.46 -17.20 4.46
N PRO A 129 -11.65 -17.23 5.10
CA PRO A 129 -11.78 -16.93 6.53
C PRO A 129 -10.94 -17.86 7.41
N GLN A 130 -10.69 -19.08 6.97
CA GLN A 130 -9.85 -20.05 7.67
C GLN A 130 -8.36 -19.66 7.70
N LEU A 131 -7.94 -18.73 6.87
CA LEU A 131 -6.55 -18.21 6.81
C LEU A 131 -6.40 -16.87 7.54
N VAL A 132 -7.45 -16.36 8.17
CA VAL A 132 -7.44 -15.05 8.83
C VAL A 132 -7.87 -15.21 10.28
N THR A 133 -6.94 -14.99 11.21
CA THR A 133 -7.20 -15.06 12.66
C THR A 133 -7.81 -13.77 13.21
N GLY A 134 -7.68 -12.68 12.49
CA GLY A 134 -8.23 -11.38 12.82
C GLY A 134 -8.01 -10.39 11.68
N LEU A 135 -8.85 -9.36 11.60
CA LEU A 135 -8.82 -8.33 10.58
C LEU A 135 -8.79 -6.94 11.24
N LEU A 136 -7.76 -6.16 10.95
CA LEU A 136 -7.66 -4.77 11.33
C LEU A 136 -7.79 -3.89 10.09
N ILE A 137 -8.69 -2.92 10.12
CA ILE A 137 -8.98 -2.02 9.01
C ILE A 137 -8.66 -0.59 9.47
N GLU A 138 -7.76 0.06 8.72
CA GLU A 138 -7.35 1.43 8.96
C GLU A 138 -7.86 2.30 7.81
N ASP A 139 -8.83 3.18 8.10
CA ASP A 139 -9.35 4.21 7.19
C ASP A 139 -9.67 3.70 5.76
N ALA A 140 -10.31 2.53 5.65
CA ALA A 140 -10.67 1.97 4.35
C ALA A 140 -11.92 2.67 3.76
N PRO A 141 -11.88 3.04 2.47
CA PRO A 141 -12.95 3.80 1.82
C PRO A 141 -14.12 2.89 1.39
N PHE A 142 -14.75 2.20 2.33
CA PHE A 142 -15.94 1.40 2.07
C PHE A 142 -17.06 2.25 1.47
N PHE A 143 -17.74 1.71 0.47
CA PHE A 143 -18.86 2.36 -0.23
C PHE A 143 -18.48 3.66 -0.98
N ALA A 144 -17.20 4.03 -1.02
CA ALA A 144 -16.77 5.24 -1.71
C ALA A 144 -16.97 5.17 -3.24
N THR A 145 -17.08 3.97 -3.80
CA THR A 145 -17.30 3.74 -5.23
C THR A 145 -18.77 3.50 -5.61
N GLU A 146 -19.70 3.62 -4.66
CA GLU A 146 -21.12 3.54 -4.98
C GLU A 146 -21.55 4.66 -5.95
N PRO A 147 -22.47 4.36 -6.89
CA PRO A 147 -22.99 5.37 -7.82
C PRO A 147 -23.49 6.62 -7.10
N GLY A 148 -23.06 7.80 -7.56
CA GLY A 148 -23.41 9.10 -6.97
C GLY A 148 -22.69 9.47 -5.68
N ARG A 149 -21.83 8.58 -5.15
CA ARG A 149 -20.95 8.86 -4.00
C ARG A 149 -19.52 9.08 -4.41
N ALA A 150 -19.00 8.31 -5.37
CA ALA A 150 -17.61 8.35 -5.78
C ALA A 150 -17.13 9.77 -6.10
N GLU A 151 -17.88 10.49 -6.92
CA GLU A 151 -17.55 11.82 -7.41
C GLU A 151 -17.52 12.89 -6.31
N LYS A 152 -18.10 12.59 -5.15
CA LYS A 152 -18.14 13.48 -3.98
C LYS A 152 -17.04 13.18 -2.99
N THR A 153 -16.26 12.12 -3.22
CA THR A 153 -15.18 11.74 -2.31
C THR A 153 -13.90 12.51 -2.60
N PHE A 154 -13.16 12.77 -1.54
CA PHE A 154 -11.81 13.31 -1.62
C PHE A 154 -10.89 12.45 -2.52
N ALA A 155 -10.95 11.14 -2.39
CA ALA A 155 -10.16 10.23 -3.19
C ALA A 155 -10.45 10.36 -4.70
N TRP A 156 -11.71 10.46 -5.08
CA TRP A 156 -12.10 10.67 -6.48
C TRP A 156 -11.49 11.95 -7.06
N LEU A 157 -11.60 13.04 -6.32
CA LEU A 157 -11.06 14.33 -6.77
C LEU A 157 -9.53 14.27 -6.94
N GLY A 158 -8.84 13.61 -6.03
CA GLY A 158 -7.40 13.39 -6.14
C GLY A 158 -7.02 12.50 -7.34
N PHE A 159 -7.73 11.41 -7.56
CA PHE A 159 -7.50 10.54 -8.73
C PHE A 159 -7.84 11.21 -10.05
N ARG A 160 -8.90 12.04 -10.10
CA ARG A 160 -9.23 12.85 -11.27
C ARG A 160 -8.08 13.81 -11.61
N ASP A 161 -7.55 14.49 -10.61
CA ASP A 161 -6.47 15.45 -10.80
C ASP A 161 -5.18 14.73 -11.26
N MET A 162 -4.88 13.56 -10.71
CA MET A 162 -3.77 12.73 -11.17
C MET A 162 -3.99 12.27 -12.62
N HIS A 163 -5.19 11.84 -12.97
CA HIS A 163 -5.53 11.45 -14.34
C HIS A 163 -5.29 12.61 -15.32
N HIS A 164 -5.75 13.81 -14.98
CA HIS A 164 -5.53 15.01 -15.80
C HIS A 164 -4.04 15.32 -15.97
N PHE A 165 -3.23 15.19 -14.91
CA PHE A 165 -1.78 15.35 -15.00
C PHE A 165 -1.15 14.35 -15.96
N LEU A 166 -1.49 13.06 -15.82
CA LEU A 166 -0.89 11.99 -16.64
C LEU A 166 -1.21 12.11 -18.14
N HIS A 167 -2.35 12.70 -18.48
CA HIS A 167 -2.80 12.88 -19.87
C HIS A 167 -2.60 14.31 -20.39
N GLY A 168 -2.13 15.22 -19.53
CA GLY A 168 -1.84 16.63 -19.88
C GLY A 168 -0.43 16.85 -20.41
N GLY A 169 -0.13 18.12 -20.67
CA GLY A 169 1.19 18.56 -21.17
C GLY A 169 2.21 18.89 -20.07
N GLU A 170 1.77 19.08 -18.82
CA GLU A 170 2.66 19.37 -17.70
C GLU A 170 3.47 18.12 -17.31
N ARG A 171 4.74 18.31 -16.99
CA ARG A 171 5.66 17.24 -16.60
C ARG A 171 6.18 17.35 -15.17
N ASN A 172 5.93 18.48 -14.53
CA ASN A 172 6.27 18.70 -13.14
C ASN A 172 5.06 18.48 -12.26
N PHE A 173 4.95 17.29 -11.64
CA PHE A 173 3.81 16.93 -10.80
C PHE A 173 3.66 17.85 -9.58
N THR A 174 4.76 18.25 -8.96
CA THR A 174 4.72 19.16 -7.81
C THR A 174 4.10 20.49 -8.19
N ARG A 175 4.56 21.11 -9.30
CA ARG A 175 3.99 22.36 -9.81
C ARG A 175 2.51 22.19 -10.17
N TYR A 176 2.16 21.15 -10.92
CA TYR A 176 0.78 20.86 -11.30
C TYR A 176 -0.12 20.73 -10.07
N SER A 177 0.34 19.99 -9.05
CA SER A 177 -0.41 19.76 -7.81
C SER A 177 -0.66 21.04 -7.05
N LEU A 178 0.33 21.94 -6.98
CA LEU A 178 0.19 23.22 -6.31
C LEU A 178 -0.80 24.17 -7.00
N GLU A 179 -0.90 24.09 -8.33
CA GLU A 179 -1.69 25.03 -9.13
C GLU A 179 -3.11 24.52 -9.44
N HIS A 180 -3.32 23.20 -9.52
CA HIS A 180 -4.51 22.63 -10.17
C HIS A 180 -5.27 21.60 -9.34
N THR A 181 -4.75 21.14 -8.20
CA THR A 181 -5.43 20.05 -7.49
C THR A 181 -6.42 20.55 -6.45
N TYR A 182 -7.47 19.75 -6.25
CA TYR A 182 -8.42 19.94 -5.16
C TYR A 182 -7.71 20.03 -3.79
N LEU A 183 -6.68 19.22 -3.59
CA LEU A 183 -5.88 19.25 -2.35
C LEU A 183 -5.25 20.61 -2.09
N ALA A 184 -4.63 21.22 -3.09
CA ALA A 184 -4.04 22.56 -2.95
C ALA A 184 -5.11 23.60 -2.60
N GLN A 185 -6.30 23.49 -3.18
CA GLN A 185 -7.42 24.39 -2.92
C GLN A 185 -7.96 24.26 -1.50
N VAL A 186 -8.11 23.03 -1.00
CA VAL A 186 -8.72 22.76 0.32
C VAL A 186 -7.72 22.96 1.47
N LEU A 187 -6.49 22.50 1.32
CA LEU A 187 -5.48 22.60 2.39
C LEU A 187 -4.80 23.98 2.46
N GLY A 188 -4.93 24.77 1.39
CA GLY A 188 -4.17 25.99 1.22
C GLY A 188 -2.68 25.72 0.95
N GLN A 189 -2.01 26.66 0.28
CA GLN A 189 -0.66 26.51 -0.22
C GLN A 189 0.35 26.02 0.84
N LYS A 190 0.33 26.63 2.02
CA LYS A 190 1.29 26.32 3.09
C LYS A 190 1.20 24.88 3.60
N ASN A 191 -0.01 24.40 3.80
CA ASN A 191 -0.23 23.03 4.28
C ASN A 191 0.05 22.01 3.19
N PHE A 192 -0.25 22.36 1.94
CA PHE A 192 0.02 21.51 0.79
C PHE A 192 1.52 21.38 0.53
N ASP A 193 2.31 22.44 0.68
CA ASP A 193 3.76 22.40 0.59
C ASP A 193 4.37 21.40 1.57
N VAL A 194 3.86 21.34 2.80
CA VAL A 194 4.31 20.37 3.80
C VAL A 194 3.94 18.95 3.38
N PHE A 195 2.77 18.74 2.78
CA PHE A 195 2.32 17.44 2.32
C PHE A 195 3.13 16.92 1.12
N VAL A 196 3.36 17.77 0.12
CA VAL A 196 4.10 17.42 -1.11
C VAL A 196 5.60 17.26 -0.88
N LYS A 197 6.17 17.97 0.09
CA LYS A 197 7.58 17.84 0.46
C LYS A 197 7.90 16.61 1.31
N ARG A 198 6.91 15.80 1.67
CA ARG A 198 7.19 14.52 2.33
C ARG A 198 7.84 13.54 1.33
N PRO A 199 8.91 12.84 1.74
CA PRO A 199 9.67 11.95 0.85
C PRO A 199 8.88 10.84 0.16
N ALA A 200 7.66 10.57 0.60
CA ALA A 200 6.78 9.56 0.04
C ALA A 200 6.04 9.98 -1.24
N LEU A 201 6.16 11.25 -1.63
CA LEU A 201 5.45 11.81 -2.79
C LEU A 201 6.39 12.34 -3.89
N ASP A 202 7.70 12.38 -3.64
CA ASP A 202 8.71 12.77 -4.62
C ASP A 202 9.21 11.59 -5.48
#